data_63f29c77d8e1d32c27941afc77e53243
#
_entry.id   63f29c77d8e1d32c27941afc77e53243
#
_cell.length_a   1.000
_cell.length_b   1.000
_cell.length_c   1.000
_cell.angle_alpha   90.00
_cell.angle_beta   90.00
_cell.angle_gamma   90.00
#
_symmetry.space_group_name_H-M   'P 1'
#
loop_
_entity.id
_entity.type
_entity.pdbx_description
1 polymer ?
#
loop_
_entity_poly.entity_id
_entity_poly.type
_entity_poly.pdbx_seq_one_letter_code
_entity_poly.pdbx_strand_id
1 'polypeptide(L)'
;MTSLSGKVAFITGGSRGIGLATARALASSGASVAITGTDQGHIDSAVSALGKSVLGIRADVRQYADVKGALAQTVAKFGGLDILINNAGVGVFRPVADMAVEEWHRIIDTNLSGVFYCCHAALPHLKTRGGGWIINISSLASKNAFVNGAAYCASKSALNAFSEALMQEVRYDGVRVAYVLPGSVNTGFGGLSNTKSDWALMPDDVAEVIVDLIAHPARSLPSRVEIRPAQPAKKP
;
A
#
# COMPACT_ATOMS: atom_id res chain seq x y z
N MET A 1 -14.18 -15.36 8.54
CA MET A 1 -13.02 -14.73 7.87
C MET A 1 -12.44 -15.73 6.89
N THR A 2 -12.08 -15.31 5.69
CA THR A 2 -11.42 -16.18 4.69
C THR A 2 -10.03 -16.54 5.18
N SER A 3 -9.71 -17.84 5.22
CA SER A 3 -8.37 -18.30 5.58
C SER A 3 -7.37 -17.95 4.47
N LEU A 4 -6.28 -17.30 4.85
CA LEU A 4 -5.13 -17.00 3.98
C LEU A 4 -3.93 -17.91 4.28
N SER A 5 -4.18 -19.07 4.92
CA SER A 5 -3.14 -20.06 5.19
C SER A 5 -2.39 -20.46 3.92
N GLY A 6 -1.07 -20.48 3.96
CA GLY A 6 -0.20 -20.76 2.82
C GLY A 6 -0.06 -19.61 1.80
N LYS A 7 -0.69 -18.45 2.02
CA LYS A 7 -0.50 -17.24 1.23
C LYS A 7 0.66 -16.40 1.76
N VAL A 8 1.38 -15.77 0.85
CA VAL A 8 2.52 -14.90 1.15
C VAL A 8 2.19 -13.49 0.68
N ALA A 9 2.24 -12.53 1.61
CA ALA A 9 2.01 -11.11 1.33
C ALA A 9 3.30 -10.29 1.50
N PHE A 10 3.52 -9.35 0.58
CA PHE A 10 4.57 -8.34 0.66
C PHE A 10 3.93 -6.94 0.74
N ILE A 11 4.26 -6.18 1.79
CA ILE A 11 3.63 -4.89 2.09
C ILE A 11 4.70 -3.81 2.19
N THR A 12 4.66 -2.82 1.30
CA THR A 12 5.55 -1.67 1.39
C THR A 12 5.04 -0.66 2.41
N GLY A 13 5.96 -0.05 3.18
CA GLY A 13 5.57 0.87 4.26
C GLY A 13 4.74 0.18 5.35
N GLY A 14 5.02 -1.10 5.64
CA GLY A 14 4.25 -1.95 6.55
C GLY A 14 4.54 -1.74 8.03
N SER A 15 5.44 -0.82 8.40
CA SER A 15 5.84 -0.63 9.81
C SER A 15 4.95 0.30 10.62
N ARG A 16 3.98 1.01 10.00
CA ARG A 16 3.04 1.92 10.67
C ARG A 16 1.77 2.16 9.84
N GLY A 17 0.78 2.81 10.47
CA GLY A 17 -0.44 3.25 9.81
C GLY A 17 -1.20 2.13 9.09
N ILE A 18 -1.70 2.42 7.88
CA ILE A 18 -2.47 1.47 7.07
C ILE A 18 -1.68 0.19 6.79
N GLY A 19 -0.39 0.32 6.45
CA GLY A 19 0.45 -0.85 6.16
C GLY A 19 0.59 -1.80 7.34
N LEU A 20 0.78 -1.28 8.56
CA LEU A 20 0.85 -2.08 9.78
C LEU A 20 -0.49 -2.75 10.11
N ALA A 21 -1.59 -2.02 9.98
CA ALA A 21 -2.94 -2.58 10.19
C ALA A 21 -3.23 -3.70 9.18
N THR A 22 -2.87 -3.49 7.90
CA THR A 22 -2.97 -4.51 6.85
C THR A 22 -2.11 -5.73 7.15
N ALA A 23 -0.86 -5.53 7.59
CA ALA A 23 0.04 -6.62 7.98
C ALA A 23 -0.56 -7.46 9.11
N ARG A 24 -1.13 -6.80 10.13
CA ARG A 24 -1.82 -7.46 11.24
C ARG A 24 -3.01 -8.27 10.75
N ALA A 25 -3.88 -7.68 9.94
CA ALA A 25 -5.08 -8.34 9.45
C ALA A 25 -4.76 -9.58 8.59
N LEU A 26 -3.76 -9.48 7.69
CA LEU A 26 -3.33 -10.61 6.86
C LEU A 26 -2.66 -11.71 7.68
N ALA A 27 -1.78 -11.35 8.63
CA ALA A 27 -1.14 -12.32 9.53
C ALA A 27 -2.18 -13.04 10.41
N SER A 28 -3.16 -12.31 10.96
CA SER A 28 -4.28 -12.88 11.74
C SER A 28 -5.16 -13.80 10.91
N SER A 29 -5.22 -13.61 9.59
CA SER A 29 -5.93 -14.50 8.65
C SER A 29 -5.09 -15.71 8.22
N GLY A 30 -3.85 -15.87 8.73
CA GLY A 30 -2.97 -17.03 8.50
C GLY A 30 -1.95 -16.83 7.37
N ALA A 31 -1.81 -15.64 6.79
CA ALA A 31 -0.79 -15.37 5.80
C ALA A 31 0.61 -15.23 6.43
N SER A 32 1.65 -15.62 5.68
CA SER A 32 3.02 -15.19 5.92
C SER A 32 3.19 -13.79 5.34
N VAL A 33 3.74 -12.85 6.13
CA VAL A 33 3.78 -11.43 5.73
C VAL A 33 5.20 -10.91 5.76
N ALA A 34 5.66 -10.29 4.68
CA ALA A 34 6.85 -9.46 4.68
C ALA A 34 6.46 -7.97 4.67
N ILE A 35 7.05 -7.19 5.54
CA ILE A 35 6.87 -5.73 5.60
C ILE A 35 8.17 -5.02 5.28
N THR A 36 8.08 -3.88 4.58
CA THR A 36 9.24 -3.02 4.37
C THR A 36 9.03 -1.61 4.92
N GLY A 37 10.14 -0.92 5.13
CA GLY A 37 10.20 0.47 5.54
C GLY A 37 11.64 0.98 5.44
N THR A 38 11.84 2.28 5.65
CA THR A 38 13.18 2.91 5.62
C THR A 38 13.82 3.01 7.01
N ASP A 39 13.03 2.91 8.07
CA ASP A 39 13.47 3.01 9.47
C ASP A 39 13.47 1.63 10.13
N GLN A 40 14.65 1.17 10.55
CA GLN A 40 14.83 -0.16 11.15
C GLN A 40 14.11 -0.28 12.49
N GLY A 41 14.14 0.75 13.34
CA GLY A 41 13.50 0.71 14.65
C GLY A 41 11.98 0.56 14.57
N HIS A 42 11.34 1.24 13.59
CA HIS A 42 9.92 1.05 13.33
C HIS A 42 9.60 -0.36 12.79
N ILE A 43 10.49 -0.93 11.96
CA ILE A 43 10.33 -2.29 11.44
C ILE A 43 10.42 -3.31 12.59
N ASP A 44 11.45 -3.21 13.43
CA ASP A 44 11.68 -4.13 14.54
C ASP A 44 10.51 -4.11 15.55
N SER A 45 10.01 -2.91 15.85
CA SER A 45 8.82 -2.72 16.69
C SER A 45 7.58 -3.38 16.08
N ALA A 46 7.37 -3.21 14.78
CA ALA A 46 6.24 -3.82 14.07
C ALA A 46 6.33 -5.36 14.05
N VAL A 47 7.50 -5.90 13.75
CA VAL A 47 7.74 -7.37 13.76
C VAL A 47 7.51 -7.94 15.14
N SER A 48 8.03 -7.28 16.18
CA SER A 48 7.82 -7.71 17.58
C SER A 48 6.34 -7.78 17.94
N ALA A 49 5.56 -6.79 17.51
CA ALA A 49 4.13 -6.72 17.78
C ALA A 49 3.29 -7.72 16.97
N LEU A 50 3.73 -8.06 15.75
CA LEU A 50 2.99 -8.93 14.82
C LEU A 50 3.36 -10.41 14.95
N GLY A 51 4.53 -10.73 15.49
CA GLY A 51 4.94 -12.10 15.79
C GLY A 51 5.68 -12.83 14.66
N LYS A 52 5.87 -14.15 14.83
CA LYS A 52 6.80 -14.98 14.04
C LYS A 52 6.43 -15.17 12.55
N SER A 53 5.20 -14.92 12.18
CA SER A 53 4.74 -15.01 10.77
C SER A 53 5.12 -13.78 9.93
N VAL A 54 5.78 -12.79 10.54
CA VAL A 54 6.13 -11.51 9.88
C VAL A 54 7.65 -11.39 9.74
N LEU A 55 8.08 -11.05 8.52
CA LEU A 55 9.46 -10.73 8.18
C LEU A 55 9.58 -9.21 7.96
N GLY A 56 10.47 -8.56 8.69
CA GLY A 56 10.79 -7.16 8.50
C GLY A 56 12.03 -6.98 7.64
N ILE A 57 11.98 -6.12 6.64
CA ILE A 57 13.09 -5.85 5.72
C ILE A 57 13.24 -4.36 5.55
N ARG A 58 14.44 -3.83 5.80
CA ARG A 58 14.73 -2.42 5.47
C ARG A 58 14.89 -2.28 3.96
N ALA A 59 14.05 -1.47 3.33
CA ALA A 59 14.09 -1.18 1.90
C ALA A 59 13.45 0.18 1.60
N ASP A 60 14.06 0.94 0.72
CA ASP A 60 13.50 2.18 0.17
C ASP A 60 12.88 1.87 -1.19
N VAL A 61 11.57 2.05 -1.31
CA VAL A 61 10.84 1.77 -2.58
C VAL A 61 11.33 2.64 -3.76
N ARG A 62 12.01 3.75 -3.49
CA ARG A 62 12.62 4.59 -4.52
C ARG A 62 13.88 3.95 -5.15
N GLN A 63 14.41 2.90 -4.55
CA GLN A 63 15.59 2.17 -5.02
C GLN A 63 15.17 0.80 -5.55
N TYR A 64 15.24 0.60 -6.87
CA TYR A 64 14.84 -0.66 -7.49
C TYR A 64 15.61 -1.88 -6.93
N ALA A 65 16.89 -1.70 -6.63
CA ALA A 65 17.74 -2.74 -6.06
C ALA A 65 17.24 -3.19 -4.68
N ASP A 66 16.83 -2.24 -3.82
CA ASP A 66 16.27 -2.54 -2.50
C ASP A 66 14.97 -3.34 -2.63
N VAL A 67 14.07 -2.89 -3.54
CA VAL A 67 12.79 -3.58 -3.80
C VAL A 67 13.03 -5.01 -4.26
N LYS A 68 13.92 -5.20 -5.24
CA LYS A 68 14.27 -6.52 -5.77
C LYS A 68 14.88 -7.43 -4.68
N GLY A 69 15.79 -6.88 -3.87
CA GLY A 69 16.42 -7.60 -2.77
C GLY A 69 15.41 -8.00 -1.68
N ALA A 70 14.48 -7.13 -1.34
CA ALA A 70 13.43 -7.40 -0.34
C ALA A 70 12.45 -8.48 -0.82
N LEU A 71 12.05 -8.44 -2.08
CA LEU A 71 11.20 -9.48 -2.68
C LEU A 71 11.93 -10.83 -2.73
N ALA A 72 13.20 -10.85 -3.11
CA ALA A 72 14.00 -12.07 -3.12
C ALA A 72 14.11 -12.70 -1.73
N GLN A 73 14.35 -11.91 -0.68
CA GLN A 73 14.35 -12.39 0.71
C GLN A 73 12.97 -12.94 1.12
N THR A 74 11.88 -12.28 0.73
CA THR A 74 10.51 -12.74 1.00
C THR A 74 10.25 -14.11 0.36
N VAL A 75 10.59 -14.26 -0.93
CA VAL A 75 10.40 -15.50 -1.66
C VAL A 75 11.27 -16.61 -1.09
N ALA A 76 12.54 -16.33 -0.75
CA ALA A 76 13.44 -17.30 -0.13
C ALA A 76 12.92 -17.77 1.24
N LYS A 77 12.34 -16.87 2.04
CA LYS A 77 11.82 -17.17 3.38
C LYS A 77 10.51 -17.95 3.37
N PHE A 78 9.58 -17.59 2.47
CA PHE A 78 8.20 -18.11 2.50
C PHE A 78 7.82 -18.96 1.28
N GLY A 79 8.70 -19.12 0.31
CA GLY A 79 8.50 -20.02 -0.84
C GLY A 79 7.69 -19.43 -2.00
N GLY A 80 7.38 -18.13 -2.00
CA GLY A 80 6.67 -17.50 -3.11
C GLY A 80 6.06 -16.15 -2.75
N LEU A 81 5.20 -15.63 -3.64
CA LEU A 81 4.46 -14.38 -3.46
C LEU A 81 3.06 -14.54 -4.03
N ASP A 82 2.04 -14.25 -3.24
CA ASP A 82 0.61 -14.30 -3.64
C ASP A 82 -0.04 -12.91 -3.61
N ILE A 83 0.45 -11.99 -2.76
CA ILE A 83 -0.18 -10.69 -2.51
C ILE A 83 0.90 -9.60 -2.43
N LEU A 84 0.77 -8.57 -3.25
CA LEU A 84 1.56 -7.33 -3.17
C LEU A 84 0.66 -6.18 -2.72
N ILE A 85 1.02 -5.51 -1.64
CA ILE A 85 0.37 -4.28 -1.17
C ILE A 85 1.34 -3.11 -1.31
N ASN A 86 1.12 -2.26 -2.29
CA ASN A 86 1.85 -1.02 -2.48
C ASN A 86 1.22 0.07 -1.60
N ASN A 87 1.71 0.16 -0.36
CA ASN A 87 1.20 1.11 0.63
C ASN A 87 2.21 2.23 0.94
N ALA A 88 3.50 2.04 0.72
CA ALA A 88 4.49 3.10 0.94
C ALA A 88 4.09 4.38 0.20
N GLY A 89 4.09 5.50 0.93
CA GLY A 89 3.71 6.78 0.37
C GLY A 89 4.15 7.93 1.25
N VAL A 90 4.34 9.09 0.63
CA VAL A 90 4.67 10.35 1.30
C VAL A 90 3.79 11.48 0.78
N GLY A 91 3.55 12.47 1.63
CA GLY A 91 2.85 13.70 1.28
C GLY A 91 3.61 14.91 1.79
N VAL A 92 3.75 15.92 0.95
CA VAL A 92 4.18 17.26 1.31
C VAL A 92 3.13 18.21 0.76
N PHE A 93 2.63 19.09 1.62
CA PHE A 93 1.51 19.97 1.30
C PHE A 93 1.95 21.42 1.42
N ARG A 94 2.15 22.05 0.26
CA ARG A 94 2.51 23.48 0.14
C ARG A 94 2.22 24.02 -1.26
N PRO A 95 2.16 25.34 -1.46
CA PRO A 95 2.02 25.94 -2.78
C PRO A 95 3.11 25.45 -3.74
N VAL A 96 2.78 25.35 -5.02
CA VAL A 96 3.74 24.93 -6.06
C VAL A 96 4.94 25.88 -6.12
N ALA A 97 4.72 27.18 -5.92
CA ALA A 97 5.80 28.19 -5.92
C ALA A 97 6.83 28.00 -4.81
N ASP A 98 6.42 27.39 -3.69
CA ASP A 98 7.26 27.20 -2.49
C ASP A 98 7.77 25.76 -2.35
N MET A 99 7.36 24.86 -3.26
CA MET A 99 7.76 23.45 -3.22
C MET A 99 9.17 23.30 -3.80
N ALA A 100 10.09 22.74 -3.01
CA ALA A 100 11.40 22.36 -3.52
C ALA A 100 11.28 21.23 -4.55
N VAL A 101 12.14 21.28 -5.59
CA VAL A 101 12.16 20.26 -6.65
C VAL A 101 12.42 18.86 -6.08
N GLU A 102 13.24 18.76 -5.04
CA GLU A 102 13.53 17.51 -4.33
C GLU A 102 12.32 16.94 -3.60
N GLU A 103 11.42 17.79 -3.11
CA GLU A 103 10.15 17.36 -2.49
C GLU A 103 9.19 16.79 -3.55
N TRP A 104 9.13 17.42 -4.71
CA TRP A 104 8.40 16.90 -5.87
C TRP A 104 8.93 15.51 -6.25
N HIS A 105 10.24 15.39 -6.48
CA HIS A 105 10.86 14.10 -6.82
C HIS A 105 10.58 13.05 -5.75
N ARG A 106 10.74 13.38 -4.47
CA ARG A 106 10.46 12.45 -3.38
C ARG A 106 9.02 11.93 -3.40
N ILE A 107 8.05 12.78 -3.73
CA ILE A 107 6.63 12.36 -3.82
C ILE A 107 6.44 11.44 -5.02
N ILE A 108 6.90 11.81 -6.20
CA ILE A 108 6.73 11.03 -7.42
C ILE A 108 7.48 9.70 -7.31
N ASP A 109 8.72 9.73 -6.86
CA ASP A 109 9.56 8.53 -6.74
C ASP A 109 9.00 7.53 -5.73
N THR A 110 8.42 8.02 -4.62
CA THR A 110 7.82 7.12 -3.63
C THR A 110 6.45 6.62 -4.09
N ASN A 111 5.55 7.55 -4.49
CA ASN A 111 4.13 7.23 -4.66
C ASN A 111 3.80 6.61 -6.03
N LEU A 112 4.69 6.74 -7.02
CA LEU A 112 4.48 6.27 -8.39
C LEU A 112 5.62 5.38 -8.87
N SER A 113 6.86 5.88 -8.97
CA SER A 113 8.02 5.10 -9.45
C SER A 113 8.26 3.87 -8.56
N GLY A 114 8.17 4.04 -7.23
CA GLY A 114 8.32 2.94 -6.28
C GLY A 114 7.24 1.86 -6.43
N VAL A 115 6.01 2.26 -6.75
CA VAL A 115 4.94 1.29 -7.05
C VAL A 115 5.24 0.53 -8.34
N PHE A 116 5.69 1.22 -9.39
CA PHE A 116 6.14 0.57 -10.62
C PHE A 116 7.26 -0.43 -10.33
N TYR A 117 8.28 -0.06 -9.54
CA TYR A 117 9.38 -0.96 -9.19
C TYR A 117 8.89 -2.22 -8.46
N CYS A 118 7.99 -2.05 -7.50
CA CYS A 118 7.41 -3.16 -6.77
C CYS A 118 6.58 -4.09 -7.68
N CYS A 119 5.73 -3.54 -8.52
CA CYS A 119 4.94 -4.32 -9.48
C CYS A 119 5.84 -5.07 -10.46
N HIS A 120 6.83 -4.37 -11.07
CA HIS A 120 7.77 -4.95 -12.01
C HIS A 120 8.55 -6.14 -11.41
N ALA A 121 9.04 -5.98 -10.19
CA ALA A 121 9.81 -7.04 -9.51
C ALA A 121 8.91 -8.18 -8.96
N ALA A 122 7.65 -7.90 -8.60
CA ALA A 122 6.73 -8.88 -8.04
C ALA A 122 6.04 -9.76 -9.10
N LEU A 123 5.76 -9.22 -10.28
CA LEU A 123 4.99 -9.91 -11.33
C LEU A 123 5.52 -11.30 -11.70
N PRO A 124 6.84 -11.53 -11.89
CA PRO A 124 7.35 -12.88 -12.17
C PRO A 124 7.00 -13.88 -11.07
N HIS A 125 7.07 -13.46 -9.81
CA HIS A 125 6.76 -14.32 -8.65
C HIS A 125 5.26 -14.63 -8.54
N LEU A 126 4.40 -13.62 -8.77
CA LEU A 126 2.94 -13.82 -8.81
C LEU A 126 2.54 -14.79 -9.94
N LYS A 127 3.11 -14.61 -11.13
CA LYS A 127 2.86 -15.53 -12.28
C LYS A 127 3.30 -16.96 -11.98
N THR A 128 4.47 -17.15 -11.35
CA THR A 128 4.96 -18.48 -10.93
C THR A 128 4.01 -19.16 -9.93
N ARG A 129 3.29 -18.37 -9.10
CA ARG A 129 2.26 -18.89 -8.17
C ARG A 129 0.91 -19.15 -8.83
N GLY A 130 0.77 -18.92 -10.14
CA GLY A 130 -0.48 -19.07 -10.87
C GLY A 130 -1.44 -17.89 -10.73
N GLY A 131 -0.93 -16.72 -10.35
CA GLY A 131 -1.67 -15.49 -10.15
C GLY A 131 -1.62 -14.97 -8.71
N GLY A 132 -2.46 -13.99 -8.40
CA GLY A 132 -2.48 -13.38 -7.07
C GLY A 132 -3.11 -11.99 -7.09
N TRP A 133 -2.73 -11.15 -6.09
CA TRP A 133 -3.25 -9.80 -5.95
C TRP A 133 -2.13 -8.74 -5.96
N ILE A 134 -2.39 -7.64 -6.62
CA ILE A 134 -1.70 -6.36 -6.45
C ILE A 134 -2.73 -5.35 -5.97
N ILE A 135 -2.53 -4.77 -4.80
CA ILE A 135 -3.40 -3.73 -4.24
C ILE A 135 -2.58 -2.45 -4.02
N ASN A 136 -2.96 -1.39 -4.72
CA ASN A 136 -2.30 -0.10 -4.64
C ASN A 136 -3.07 0.84 -3.72
N ILE A 137 -2.43 1.41 -2.70
CA ILE A 137 -3.05 2.39 -1.81
C ILE A 137 -2.94 3.77 -2.43
N SER A 138 -4.02 4.19 -3.06
CA SER A 138 -4.19 5.52 -3.65
C SER A 138 -4.71 6.51 -2.60
N SER A 139 -5.58 7.41 -2.97
CA SER A 139 -6.24 8.39 -2.09
C SER A 139 -7.44 9.01 -2.80
N LEU A 140 -8.42 9.51 -2.04
CA LEU A 140 -9.46 10.38 -2.58
C LEU A 140 -8.89 11.69 -3.17
N ALA A 141 -7.68 12.09 -2.77
CA ALA A 141 -6.93 13.19 -3.38
C ALA A 141 -6.66 13.01 -4.87
N SER A 142 -6.70 11.78 -5.38
CA SER A 142 -6.57 11.47 -6.80
C SER A 142 -7.78 11.91 -7.65
N LYS A 143 -8.92 12.16 -6.99
CA LYS A 143 -10.18 12.59 -7.62
C LYS A 143 -10.63 13.99 -7.17
N ASN A 144 -10.27 14.36 -5.94
CA ASN A 144 -10.65 15.61 -5.31
C ASN A 144 -9.36 16.38 -4.95
N ALA A 145 -8.83 17.12 -5.91
CA ALA A 145 -7.65 17.95 -5.69
C ALA A 145 -7.96 19.07 -4.68
N PHE A 146 -6.96 19.46 -3.91
CA PHE A 146 -7.07 20.48 -2.88
C PHE A 146 -5.86 21.44 -2.90
N VAL A 147 -6.04 22.61 -2.34
CA VAL A 147 -4.99 23.64 -2.25
C VAL A 147 -3.75 23.07 -1.52
N ASN A 148 -2.56 23.38 -2.02
CA ASN A 148 -1.27 22.89 -1.53
C ASN A 148 -1.01 21.38 -1.75
N GLY A 149 -1.94 20.66 -2.38
CA GLY A 149 -1.83 19.23 -2.63
C GLY A 149 -1.35 18.84 -4.02
N ALA A 150 -0.89 19.76 -4.86
CA ALA A 150 -0.67 19.55 -6.30
C ALA A 150 0.18 18.29 -6.60
N ALA A 151 1.37 18.17 -6.02
CA ALA A 151 2.26 17.02 -6.26
C ALA A 151 1.66 15.70 -5.76
N TYR A 152 1.06 15.71 -4.57
CA TYR A 152 0.42 14.53 -3.99
C TYR A 152 -0.77 14.08 -4.84
N CYS A 153 -1.67 15.02 -5.20
CA CYS A 153 -2.83 14.72 -6.04
C CYS A 153 -2.39 14.17 -7.40
N ALA A 154 -1.39 14.79 -8.05
CA ALA A 154 -0.83 14.32 -9.30
C ALA A 154 -0.29 12.89 -9.18
N SER A 155 0.51 12.59 -8.15
CA SER A 155 1.07 11.26 -7.93
C SER A 155 -0.02 10.18 -7.75
N LYS A 156 -1.08 10.49 -7.01
CA LYS A 156 -2.19 9.54 -6.74
C LYS A 156 -3.12 9.38 -7.95
N SER A 157 -3.32 10.46 -8.75
CA SER A 157 -4.06 10.36 -10.02
C SER A 157 -3.31 9.50 -11.03
N ALA A 158 -2.00 9.70 -11.16
CA ALA A 158 -1.15 8.87 -12.00
C ALA A 158 -1.14 7.39 -11.56
N LEU A 159 -1.14 7.14 -10.23
CA LEU A 159 -1.23 5.79 -9.68
C LEU A 159 -2.56 5.09 -10.05
N ASN A 160 -3.68 5.82 -10.09
CA ASN A 160 -4.96 5.25 -10.53
C ASN A 160 -4.87 4.80 -12.00
N ALA A 161 -4.38 5.68 -12.89
CA ALA A 161 -4.22 5.36 -14.31
C ALA A 161 -3.26 4.17 -14.53
N PHE A 162 -2.12 4.17 -13.81
CA PHE A 162 -1.18 3.05 -13.81
C PHE A 162 -1.85 1.74 -13.39
N SER A 163 -2.64 1.77 -12.32
CA SER A 163 -3.33 0.57 -11.81
C SER A 163 -4.34 0.02 -12.81
N GLU A 164 -5.09 0.88 -13.50
CA GLU A 164 -6.07 0.47 -14.51
C GLU A 164 -5.39 -0.14 -15.75
N ALA A 165 -4.28 0.44 -16.21
CA ALA A 165 -3.49 -0.12 -17.31
C ALA A 165 -2.91 -1.49 -16.93
N LEU A 166 -2.23 -1.57 -15.78
CA LEU A 166 -1.63 -2.80 -15.29
C LEU A 166 -2.67 -3.92 -15.12
N MET A 167 -3.86 -3.60 -14.62
CA MET A 167 -4.96 -4.57 -14.50
C MET A 167 -5.28 -5.24 -15.83
N GLN A 168 -5.27 -4.49 -16.93
CA GLN A 168 -5.57 -5.02 -18.26
C GLN A 168 -4.44 -5.88 -18.79
N GLU A 169 -3.19 -5.50 -18.53
CA GLU A 169 -2.00 -6.21 -18.98
C GLU A 169 -1.88 -7.62 -18.36
N VAL A 170 -2.24 -7.75 -17.05
CA VAL A 170 -1.93 -8.97 -16.28
C VAL A 170 -3.13 -9.86 -15.97
N ARG A 171 -4.34 -9.47 -16.39
CA ARG A 171 -5.58 -10.22 -16.05
C ARG A 171 -5.57 -11.66 -16.53
N TYR A 172 -4.94 -11.93 -17.66
CA TYR A 172 -4.86 -13.27 -18.23
C TYR A 172 -3.74 -14.13 -17.61
N ASP A 173 -2.89 -13.52 -16.80
CA ASP A 173 -1.89 -14.21 -15.98
C ASP A 173 -2.44 -14.62 -14.60
N GLY A 174 -3.74 -14.44 -14.37
CA GLY A 174 -4.38 -14.70 -13.09
C GLY A 174 -4.08 -13.66 -12.00
N VAL A 175 -3.43 -12.53 -12.36
CA VAL A 175 -3.11 -11.47 -11.43
C VAL A 175 -4.24 -10.43 -11.41
N ARG A 176 -4.81 -10.21 -10.24
CA ARG A 176 -5.87 -9.23 -10.00
C ARG A 176 -5.27 -7.94 -9.46
N VAL A 177 -5.56 -6.82 -10.09
CA VAL A 177 -5.08 -5.50 -9.66
C VAL A 177 -6.25 -4.67 -9.18
N ALA A 178 -6.14 -4.14 -7.97
CA ALA A 178 -7.11 -3.19 -7.41
C ALA A 178 -6.40 -1.98 -6.81
N TYR A 179 -7.11 -0.88 -6.69
CA TYR A 179 -6.63 0.26 -5.93
C TYR A 179 -7.70 0.79 -4.98
N VAL A 180 -7.26 1.10 -3.76
CA VAL A 180 -8.10 1.64 -2.70
C VAL A 180 -7.83 3.13 -2.57
N LEU A 181 -8.90 3.92 -2.45
CA LEU A 181 -8.85 5.38 -2.31
C LEU A 181 -9.35 5.78 -0.92
N PRO A 182 -8.51 5.74 0.10
CA PRO A 182 -8.91 6.21 1.43
C PRO A 182 -9.14 7.72 1.44
N GLY A 183 -10.12 8.15 2.22
CA GLY A 183 -10.27 9.53 2.67
C GLY A 183 -9.28 9.87 3.79
N SER A 184 -9.69 10.72 4.71
CA SER A 184 -8.89 11.07 5.88
C SER A 184 -8.74 9.85 6.79
N VAL A 185 -7.50 9.41 7.03
CA VAL A 185 -7.16 8.27 7.91
C VAL A 185 -6.24 8.77 9.03
N ASN A 186 -6.48 8.34 10.24
CA ASN A 186 -5.74 8.72 11.44
C ASN A 186 -4.39 7.98 11.52
N THR A 187 -3.37 8.45 10.81
CA THR A 187 -2.07 7.77 10.66
C THR A 187 -0.83 8.62 10.95
N GLY A 188 -0.98 9.91 11.24
CA GLY A 188 0.15 10.85 11.28
C GLY A 188 0.84 11.09 9.92
N PHE A 189 0.20 10.75 8.81
CA PHE A 189 0.69 10.96 7.46
C PHE A 189 0.84 12.46 7.15
N GLY A 190 1.94 12.82 6.45
CA GLY A 190 2.19 14.21 6.04
C GLY A 190 2.59 15.15 7.18
N GLY A 191 3.01 14.63 8.33
CA GLY A 191 3.40 15.45 9.49
C GLY A 191 2.21 16.07 10.23
N LEU A 192 1.00 15.69 9.86
CA LEU A 192 -0.20 16.07 10.62
C LEU A 192 -0.12 15.36 11.97
N SER A 193 -0.23 16.14 13.05
CA SER A 193 -0.28 15.59 14.40
C SER A 193 -1.38 14.53 14.48
N ASN A 194 -1.13 13.45 15.23
CA ASN A 194 -2.14 12.45 15.60
C ASN A 194 -3.22 13.09 16.50
N THR A 195 -3.81 14.19 16.06
CA THR A 195 -5.04 14.67 16.66
C THR A 195 -6.08 13.60 16.32
N LYS A 196 -6.44 12.80 17.32
CA LYS A 196 -7.55 11.85 17.24
C LYS A 196 -8.79 12.64 16.81
N SER A 197 -9.01 12.73 15.53
CA SER A 197 -10.26 13.24 14.99
C SER A 197 -11.20 12.03 14.96
N ASP A 198 -12.15 11.99 15.87
CA ASP A 198 -13.12 10.90 16.03
C ASP A 198 -13.93 10.62 14.75
N TRP A 199 -13.89 11.55 13.79
CA TRP A 199 -14.57 11.41 12.51
C TRP A 199 -13.73 10.74 11.41
N ALA A 200 -12.39 10.68 11.54
CA ALA A 200 -11.51 10.10 10.52
C ALA A 200 -11.55 8.58 10.56
N LEU A 201 -11.27 7.97 9.40
CA LEU A 201 -11.07 6.52 9.33
C LEU A 201 -9.90 6.10 10.22
N MET A 202 -9.99 4.92 10.79
CA MET A 202 -8.87 4.24 11.41
C MET A 202 -8.10 3.42 10.36
N PRO A 203 -6.80 3.17 10.55
CA PRO A 203 -6.04 2.29 9.66
C PRO A 203 -6.66 0.90 9.48
N ASP A 204 -7.32 0.41 10.52
CA ASP A 204 -7.98 -0.90 10.52
C ASP A 204 -9.20 -0.95 9.57
N ASP A 205 -9.94 0.16 9.40
CA ASP A 205 -11.05 0.25 8.44
C ASP A 205 -10.55 0.03 6.99
N VAL A 206 -9.37 0.55 6.66
CA VAL A 206 -8.76 0.35 5.34
C VAL A 206 -8.22 -1.07 5.20
N ALA A 207 -7.64 -1.62 6.27
CA ALA A 207 -7.13 -2.99 6.28
C ALA A 207 -8.26 -4.02 6.08
N GLU A 208 -9.42 -3.80 6.66
CA GLU A 208 -10.62 -4.65 6.47
C GLU A 208 -11.04 -4.68 5.00
N VAL A 209 -11.13 -3.52 4.35
CA VAL A 209 -11.42 -3.43 2.90
C VAL A 209 -10.39 -4.21 2.07
N ILE A 210 -9.11 -4.16 2.43
CA ILE A 210 -8.05 -4.90 1.73
C ILE A 210 -8.26 -6.42 1.88
N VAL A 211 -8.59 -6.89 3.08
CA VAL A 211 -8.88 -8.31 3.33
C VAL A 211 -10.10 -8.77 2.55
N ASP A 212 -11.15 -7.97 2.51
CA ASP A 212 -12.37 -8.26 1.75
C ASP A 212 -12.10 -8.35 0.24
N LEU A 213 -11.27 -7.46 -0.30
CA LEU A 213 -10.83 -7.53 -1.70
C LEU A 213 -10.13 -8.86 -2.01
N ILE A 214 -9.20 -9.28 -1.14
CA ILE A 214 -8.44 -10.52 -1.31
C ILE A 214 -9.36 -11.75 -1.22
N ALA A 215 -10.38 -11.68 -0.37
CA ALA A 215 -11.38 -12.74 -0.19
C ALA A 215 -12.38 -12.87 -1.33
N HIS A 216 -12.40 -11.90 -2.25
CA HIS A 216 -13.37 -11.89 -3.36
C HIS A 216 -13.22 -13.12 -4.28
N PRO A 217 -14.32 -13.72 -4.76
CA PRO A 217 -14.28 -14.89 -5.63
C PRO A 217 -13.52 -14.58 -6.93
N ALA A 218 -12.84 -15.61 -7.48
CA ALA A 218 -11.94 -15.44 -8.63
C ALA A 218 -12.62 -14.89 -9.90
N ARG A 219 -13.94 -15.07 -10.03
CA ARG A 219 -14.72 -14.59 -11.19
C ARG A 219 -15.02 -13.09 -11.18
N SER A 220 -14.74 -12.38 -10.08
CA SER A 220 -15.05 -10.96 -9.94
C SER A 220 -13.87 -10.17 -9.39
N LEU A 221 -13.78 -8.91 -9.82
CA LEU A 221 -12.69 -8.01 -9.44
C LEU A 221 -13.27 -6.63 -9.07
N PRO A 222 -13.44 -6.31 -7.79
CA PRO A 222 -13.63 -4.93 -7.36
C PRO A 222 -12.32 -4.17 -7.57
N SER A 223 -12.14 -3.55 -8.74
CA SER A 223 -10.86 -2.95 -9.15
C SER A 223 -10.60 -1.59 -8.52
N ARG A 224 -11.66 -0.87 -8.10
CA ARG A 224 -11.57 0.44 -7.47
C ARG A 224 -12.52 0.54 -6.28
N VAL A 225 -11.96 0.85 -5.10
CA VAL A 225 -12.75 1.02 -3.88
C VAL A 225 -12.46 2.35 -3.23
N GLU A 226 -13.50 3.16 -3.02
CA GLU A 226 -13.43 4.40 -2.26
C GLU A 226 -13.95 4.15 -0.84
N ILE A 227 -13.15 4.53 0.15
CA ILE A 227 -13.55 4.48 1.56
C ILE A 227 -13.48 5.87 2.17
N ARG A 228 -14.58 6.31 2.78
CA ARG A 228 -14.76 7.66 3.32
C ARG A 228 -15.17 7.60 4.78
N PRO A 229 -14.77 8.56 5.60
CA PRO A 229 -15.44 8.77 6.88
C PRO A 229 -16.95 8.89 6.67
N ALA A 230 -17.73 8.17 7.46
CA ALA A 230 -19.19 8.20 7.36
C ALA A 230 -19.75 9.60 7.68
N GLN A 231 -19.11 10.28 8.62
CA GLN A 231 -19.47 11.65 9.04
C GLN A 231 -18.21 12.51 9.08
N PRO A 232 -17.79 13.14 7.97
CA PRO A 232 -16.63 14.01 7.98
C PRO A 232 -16.88 15.26 8.84
N ALA A 233 -15.80 15.91 9.30
CA ALA A 233 -15.92 17.16 10.03
C ALA A 233 -16.79 18.17 9.26
N LYS A 234 -17.73 18.79 9.96
CA LYS A 234 -18.51 19.92 9.39
C LYS A 234 -17.53 21.04 9.04
N LYS A 235 -17.57 21.52 7.80
CA LYS A 235 -16.88 22.76 7.48
C LYS A 235 -17.53 23.90 8.25
N PRO A 236 -16.72 24.79 8.88
CA PRO A 236 -17.25 25.99 9.53
C PRO A 236 -17.96 26.89 8.53
#